data_a673fcc49490d005c7154fe742b2379c
#
_entry.id   a673fcc49490d005c7154fe742b2379c
#
_cell.length_a   1.000
_cell.length_b   1.000
_cell.length_c   1.000
_cell.angle_alpha   90.00
_cell.angle_beta   90.00
_cell.angle_gamma   90.00
#
_symmetry.space_group_name_H-M   'P 1'
#
loop_
_entity.id
_entity.type
_entity.pdbx_description
1 polymer ?
#
loop_
_entity_poly.entity_id
_entity_poly.type
_entity_poly.pdbx_seq_one_letter_code
_entity_poly.pdbx_strand_id
1 'polypeptide(L)'
;MEDFKERYREELLYQEIKANKHTMQGFLWFIAGVAFIWLLTIASFFQVDKMLITIAFVSNCVLFIPVWYIYLKGDLSKAWLKYFLLSLICIASSVIITFLSYHAVLLYVVPLLLAIQYRKSSTIWFVYGVNTVTMLISSLASFYYGICDLNLLLESQHVRSWYMEMIETGVLNIPFNENPIFIIIVFEVFPRSIILFIFSIMMRYTIVSSNEDALRIAQLTYLKETDIKTKVFNKNKYEEMSRKYYPKIDQIAVLFWDLNNLKLINDEYGHAMGDKAIEKLSRALYEHSGPRCCVYRIGGDEFLMIIDNPVRNEAENIIKAVKEKLENDNEKDMPKITSAVGMAFGCGSDILKVVERADAAMYTNKRLSREGRN
;
A
#
# COMPACT_ATOMS: atom_id res chain seq x y z
N MET A 1 -1.10 18.37 -9.07
CA MET A 1 -1.53 17.98 -7.71
C MET A 1 -2.71 17.01 -7.73
N GLU A 2 -3.68 17.16 -8.64
CA GLU A 2 -4.80 16.21 -8.82
C GLU A 2 -4.32 14.84 -9.34
N ASP A 3 -3.47 14.82 -10.36
CA ASP A 3 -2.88 13.58 -10.92
C ASP A 3 -2.06 12.78 -9.87
N PHE A 4 -1.33 13.47 -8.97
CA PHE A 4 -0.66 12.81 -7.85
C PHE A 4 -1.65 12.20 -6.86
N LYS A 5 -2.76 12.89 -6.57
CA LYS A 5 -3.82 12.37 -5.67
C LYS A 5 -4.54 11.17 -6.28
N GLU A 6 -4.75 11.16 -7.59
CA GLU A 6 -5.40 10.05 -8.29
C GLU A 6 -4.51 8.81 -8.33
N ARG A 7 -3.25 8.92 -8.74
CA ARG A 7 -2.26 7.82 -8.66
C ARG A 7 -2.06 7.30 -7.25
N TYR A 8 -2.02 8.20 -6.26
CA TYR A 8 -1.92 7.79 -4.86
C TYR A 8 -3.16 7.01 -4.39
N ARG A 9 -4.36 7.39 -4.88
CA ARG A 9 -5.60 6.68 -4.58
C ARG A 9 -5.62 5.29 -5.23
N GLU A 10 -5.18 5.17 -6.47
CA GLU A 10 -5.06 3.89 -7.16
C GLU A 10 -4.05 2.96 -6.46
N GLU A 11 -2.91 3.48 -6.06
CA GLU A 11 -1.92 2.73 -5.29
C GLU A 11 -2.47 2.26 -3.94
N LEU A 12 -3.20 3.10 -3.22
CA LEU A 12 -3.86 2.71 -1.96
C LEU A 12 -4.88 1.60 -2.16
N LEU A 13 -5.67 1.65 -3.24
CA LEU A 13 -6.63 0.62 -3.58
C LEU A 13 -5.94 -0.70 -3.93
N TYR A 14 -4.89 -0.64 -4.73
CA TYR A 14 -4.07 -1.81 -5.05
C TYR A 14 -3.47 -2.47 -3.80
N GLN A 15 -2.94 -1.66 -2.87
CA GLN A 15 -2.40 -2.15 -1.60
C GLN A 15 -3.50 -2.79 -0.73
N GLU A 16 -4.71 -2.24 -0.71
CA GLU A 16 -5.84 -2.81 0.04
C GLU A 16 -6.31 -4.15 -0.55
N ILE A 17 -6.39 -4.27 -1.88
CA ILE A 17 -6.69 -5.53 -2.58
C ILE A 17 -5.62 -6.60 -2.26
N LYS A 18 -4.35 -6.22 -2.31
CA LYS A 18 -3.24 -7.10 -1.97
C LYS A 18 -3.31 -7.57 -0.52
N ALA A 19 -3.61 -6.67 0.42
CA ALA A 19 -3.78 -7.00 1.82
C ALA A 19 -4.96 -7.96 2.05
N ASN A 20 -6.10 -7.76 1.37
CA ASN A 20 -7.24 -8.68 1.41
C ASN A 20 -6.84 -10.08 0.94
N LYS A 21 -6.12 -10.18 -0.18
CA LYS A 21 -5.62 -11.47 -0.70
C LYS A 21 -4.67 -12.16 0.29
N HIS A 22 -3.73 -11.43 0.87
CA HIS A 22 -2.80 -11.98 1.86
C HIS A 22 -3.53 -12.40 3.15
N THR A 23 -4.55 -11.67 3.59
CA THR A 23 -5.36 -12.04 4.77
C THR A 23 -6.11 -13.36 4.50
N MET A 24 -6.67 -13.55 3.31
CA MET A 24 -7.31 -14.80 2.91
C MET A 24 -6.31 -15.97 2.86
N GLN A 25 -5.12 -15.74 2.32
CA GLN A 25 -4.03 -16.72 2.34
C GLN A 25 -3.58 -17.04 3.78
N GLY A 26 -3.46 -16.03 4.63
CA GLY A 26 -3.16 -16.19 6.05
C GLY A 26 -4.22 -17.04 6.77
N PHE A 27 -5.50 -16.86 6.44
CA PHE A 27 -6.57 -17.70 6.96
C PHE A 27 -6.46 -19.16 6.49
N LEU A 28 -6.09 -19.39 5.23
CA LEU A 28 -5.83 -20.73 4.71
C LEU A 28 -4.70 -21.43 5.49
N TRP A 29 -3.59 -20.74 5.73
CA TRP A 29 -2.48 -21.26 6.54
C TRP A 29 -2.89 -21.51 7.98
N PHE A 30 -3.74 -20.66 8.55
CA PHE A 30 -4.31 -20.85 9.87
C PHE A 30 -5.11 -22.18 9.93
N ILE A 31 -6.01 -22.41 8.98
CA ILE A 31 -6.78 -23.66 8.88
C ILE A 31 -5.86 -24.87 8.70
N ALA A 32 -4.82 -24.77 7.86
CA ALA A 32 -3.82 -25.82 7.68
C ALA A 32 -3.10 -26.16 8.99
N GLY A 33 -2.74 -25.14 9.80
CA GLY A 33 -2.15 -25.33 11.13
C GLY A 33 -3.10 -26.03 12.10
N VAL A 34 -4.38 -25.61 12.09
CA VAL A 34 -5.41 -26.28 12.91
C VAL A 34 -5.62 -27.73 12.49
N ALA A 35 -5.67 -28.01 11.18
CA ALA A 35 -5.77 -29.36 10.63
C ALA A 35 -4.57 -30.23 11.08
N PHE A 36 -3.38 -29.68 11.07
CA PHE A 36 -2.17 -30.37 11.54
C PHE A 36 -2.26 -30.75 13.02
N ILE A 37 -2.67 -29.80 13.88
CA ILE A 37 -2.89 -30.06 15.32
C ILE A 37 -3.97 -31.12 15.52
N TRP A 38 -5.07 -31.04 14.75
CA TRP A 38 -6.15 -32.03 14.79
C TRP A 38 -5.65 -33.43 14.44
N LEU A 39 -4.84 -33.58 13.36
CA LEU A 39 -4.24 -34.84 12.97
C LEU A 39 -3.33 -35.41 14.06
N LEU A 40 -2.49 -34.61 14.68
CA LEU A 40 -1.62 -35.03 15.79
C LEU A 40 -2.42 -35.50 17.01
N THR A 41 -3.54 -34.84 17.30
CA THR A 41 -4.43 -35.23 18.41
C THR A 41 -5.15 -36.54 18.10
N ILE A 42 -5.65 -36.75 16.87
CA ILE A 42 -6.26 -38.00 16.44
C ILE A 42 -5.25 -39.17 16.53
N ALA A 43 -3.99 -38.91 16.16
CA ALA A 43 -2.88 -39.85 16.30
C ALA A 43 -2.43 -40.07 17.75
N SER A 44 -3.11 -39.45 18.72
CA SER A 44 -2.80 -39.54 20.16
C SER A 44 -1.41 -38.99 20.56
N PHE A 45 -0.84 -38.10 19.74
CA PHE A 45 0.39 -37.38 20.08
C PHE A 45 0.14 -36.33 21.17
N PHE A 46 -1.00 -35.63 21.09
CA PHE A 46 -1.48 -34.71 22.13
C PHE A 46 -2.61 -35.37 22.94
N GLN A 47 -2.55 -35.19 24.27
CA GLN A 47 -3.58 -35.65 25.20
C GLN A 47 -4.71 -34.61 25.34
N VAL A 48 -5.39 -34.32 24.24
CA VAL A 48 -6.56 -33.45 24.18
C VAL A 48 -7.77 -34.27 23.78
N ASP A 49 -8.95 -33.91 24.26
CA ASP A 49 -10.19 -34.59 23.88
C ASP A 49 -10.40 -34.53 22.35
N LYS A 50 -10.49 -35.74 21.74
CA LYS A 50 -10.58 -35.86 20.27
C LYS A 50 -11.89 -35.30 19.70
N MET A 51 -12.97 -35.34 20.50
CA MET A 51 -14.26 -34.81 20.06
C MET A 51 -14.22 -33.28 20.05
N LEU A 52 -13.69 -32.66 21.10
CA LEU A 52 -13.61 -31.21 21.24
C LEU A 52 -12.73 -30.57 20.16
N ILE A 53 -11.55 -31.14 19.89
CA ILE A 53 -10.67 -30.63 18.84
C ILE A 53 -11.28 -30.84 17.44
N THR A 54 -12.06 -31.91 17.23
CA THR A 54 -12.77 -32.13 15.99
C THR A 54 -13.87 -31.09 15.78
N ILE A 55 -14.64 -30.76 16.83
CA ILE A 55 -15.63 -29.68 16.77
C ILE A 55 -14.95 -28.34 16.44
N ALA A 56 -13.82 -28.02 17.07
CA ALA A 56 -13.06 -26.82 16.79
C ALA A 56 -12.59 -26.76 15.33
N PHE A 57 -12.04 -27.86 14.82
CA PHE A 57 -11.57 -27.96 13.43
C PHE A 57 -12.72 -27.78 12.43
N VAL A 58 -13.81 -28.54 12.59
CA VAL A 58 -14.98 -28.45 11.68
C VAL A 58 -15.59 -27.05 11.71
N SER A 59 -15.74 -26.45 12.90
CA SER A 59 -16.24 -25.07 13.02
C SER A 59 -15.37 -24.06 12.26
N ASN A 60 -14.06 -24.21 12.30
CA ASN A 60 -13.12 -23.37 11.57
C ASN A 60 -13.19 -23.59 10.05
N CYS A 61 -13.41 -24.84 9.60
CA CYS A 61 -13.66 -25.12 8.19
C CYS A 61 -14.94 -24.43 7.69
N VAL A 62 -16.02 -24.46 8.49
CA VAL A 62 -17.26 -23.75 8.17
C VAL A 62 -17.06 -22.23 8.07
N LEU A 63 -16.31 -21.64 9.01
CA LEU A 63 -15.96 -20.22 8.98
C LEU A 63 -15.10 -19.83 7.76
N PHE A 64 -14.39 -20.76 7.18
CA PHE A 64 -13.57 -20.52 5.98
C PHE A 64 -14.38 -20.53 4.67
N ILE A 65 -15.56 -21.17 4.63
CA ILE A 65 -16.39 -21.25 3.41
C ILE A 65 -16.65 -19.89 2.76
N PRO A 66 -17.14 -18.85 3.49
CA PRO A 66 -17.35 -17.53 2.91
C PRO A 66 -16.07 -16.87 2.40
N VAL A 67 -14.93 -17.10 3.07
CA VAL A 67 -13.62 -16.58 2.64
C VAL A 67 -13.24 -17.20 1.29
N TRP A 68 -13.38 -18.51 1.15
CA TRP A 68 -13.13 -19.25 -0.09
C TRP A 68 -14.03 -18.80 -1.25
N TYR A 69 -15.32 -18.61 -0.97
CA TYR A 69 -16.27 -18.11 -1.96
C TYR A 69 -15.88 -16.70 -2.47
N ILE A 70 -15.53 -15.77 -1.55
CA ILE A 70 -15.10 -14.42 -1.90
C ILE A 70 -13.77 -14.45 -2.68
N TYR A 71 -12.84 -15.35 -2.32
CA TYR A 71 -11.56 -15.49 -3.03
C TYR A 71 -11.76 -15.89 -4.50
N LEU A 72 -12.75 -16.76 -4.78
CA LEU A 72 -13.01 -17.27 -6.15
C LEU A 72 -13.84 -16.32 -7.00
N LYS A 73 -14.81 -15.62 -6.42
CA LYS A 73 -15.85 -14.88 -7.16
C LYS A 73 -16.08 -13.46 -6.66
N GLY A 74 -15.46 -13.06 -5.57
CA GLY A 74 -15.71 -11.79 -4.91
C GLY A 74 -14.91 -10.63 -5.50
N ASP A 75 -15.43 -9.43 -5.29
CA ASP A 75 -14.72 -8.18 -5.58
C ASP A 75 -13.86 -7.80 -4.37
N LEU A 76 -12.54 -7.94 -4.52
CA LEU A 76 -11.56 -7.67 -3.46
C LEU A 76 -11.35 -6.17 -3.18
N SER A 77 -11.95 -5.28 -3.97
CA SER A 77 -11.83 -3.83 -3.81
C SER A 77 -12.76 -3.24 -2.74
N LYS A 78 -13.71 -4.02 -2.24
CA LYS A 78 -14.74 -3.54 -1.29
C LYS A 78 -14.17 -3.17 0.07
N ALA A 79 -14.38 -1.94 0.50
CA ALA A 79 -13.82 -1.39 1.75
C ALA A 79 -14.27 -2.13 3.04
N TRP A 80 -15.44 -2.78 3.05
CA TRP A 80 -15.93 -3.56 4.18
C TRP A 80 -15.23 -4.92 4.33
N LEU A 81 -14.65 -5.43 3.25
CA LEU A 81 -14.12 -6.80 3.18
C LEU A 81 -13.01 -7.05 4.22
N LYS A 82 -12.12 -6.10 4.43
CA LYS A 82 -11.07 -6.20 5.45
C LYS A 82 -11.63 -6.43 6.86
N TYR A 83 -12.67 -5.70 7.22
CA TYR A 83 -13.30 -5.84 8.55
C TYR A 83 -13.98 -7.20 8.70
N PHE A 84 -14.63 -7.67 7.66
CA PHE A 84 -15.25 -8.99 7.62
C PHE A 84 -14.21 -10.12 7.76
N LEU A 85 -13.13 -10.09 6.97
CA LEU A 85 -12.05 -11.08 7.03
C LEU A 85 -11.38 -11.11 8.40
N LEU A 86 -11.04 -9.93 8.93
CA LEU A 86 -10.41 -9.81 10.23
C LEU A 86 -11.33 -10.26 11.37
N SER A 87 -12.64 -9.99 11.29
CA SER A 87 -13.62 -10.51 12.26
C SER A 87 -13.72 -12.02 12.22
N LEU A 88 -13.76 -12.61 11.03
CA LEU A 88 -13.81 -14.07 10.89
C LEU A 88 -12.59 -14.76 11.51
N ILE A 89 -11.39 -14.21 11.34
CA ILE A 89 -10.19 -14.80 11.92
C ILE A 89 -10.11 -14.61 13.43
N CYS A 90 -10.65 -13.49 13.98
CA CYS A 90 -10.82 -13.33 15.43
C CYS A 90 -11.75 -14.41 16.00
N ILE A 91 -12.90 -14.65 15.36
CA ILE A 91 -13.84 -15.70 15.75
C ILE A 91 -13.19 -17.09 15.62
N ALA A 92 -12.51 -17.35 14.51
CA ALA A 92 -11.81 -18.61 14.27
C ALA A 92 -10.75 -18.91 15.34
N SER A 93 -9.95 -17.92 15.73
CA SER A 93 -8.97 -18.03 16.83
C SER A 93 -9.68 -18.31 18.15
N SER A 94 -10.75 -17.58 18.45
CA SER A 94 -11.51 -17.74 19.69
C SER A 94 -12.18 -19.11 19.81
N VAL A 95 -12.70 -19.68 18.72
CA VAL A 95 -13.25 -21.04 18.70
C VAL A 95 -12.19 -22.05 19.14
N ILE A 96 -10.97 -21.94 18.64
CA ILE A 96 -9.88 -22.87 19.05
C ILE A 96 -9.51 -22.66 20.51
N ILE A 97 -9.42 -21.41 20.94
CA ILE A 97 -9.05 -21.09 22.32
C ILE A 97 -10.11 -21.56 23.31
N THR A 98 -11.41 -21.57 22.94
CA THR A 98 -12.48 -22.12 23.78
C THR A 98 -12.20 -23.58 24.17
N PHE A 99 -11.63 -24.38 23.25
CA PHE A 99 -11.40 -25.82 23.48
C PHE A 99 -9.97 -26.15 23.91
N LEU A 100 -8.96 -25.34 23.51
CA LEU A 100 -7.56 -25.56 23.89
C LEU A 100 -7.07 -24.60 24.98
N SER A 101 -7.92 -23.66 25.40
CA SER A 101 -7.72 -22.73 26.51
C SER A 101 -6.30 -22.15 26.59
N TYR A 102 -5.55 -22.50 27.62
CA TYR A 102 -4.23 -21.95 27.93
C TYR A 102 -3.19 -22.13 26.82
N HIS A 103 -3.19 -23.29 26.14
CA HIS A 103 -2.18 -23.65 25.12
C HIS A 103 -2.32 -22.82 23.85
N ALA A 104 -3.50 -22.27 23.55
CA ALA A 104 -3.79 -21.57 22.30
C ALA A 104 -3.90 -20.04 22.45
N VAL A 105 -3.61 -19.49 23.62
CA VAL A 105 -3.80 -18.06 23.94
C VAL A 105 -3.09 -17.11 22.98
N LEU A 106 -1.93 -17.51 22.44
CA LEU A 106 -1.17 -16.72 21.46
C LEU A 106 -1.91 -16.53 20.13
N LEU A 107 -2.94 -17.32 19.83
CA LEU A 107 -3.73 -17.17 18.62
C LEU A 107 -4.50 -15.83 18.57
N TYR A 108 -4.72 -15.17 19.71
CA TYR A 108 -5.28 -13.80 19.73
C TYR A 108 -4.37 -12.75 19.07
N VAL A 109 -3.08 -13.04 18.90
CA VAL A 109 -2.15 -12.13 18.21
C VAL A 109 -2.27 -12.25 16.68
N VAL A 110 -2.71 -13.40 16.16
CA VAL A 110 -2.77 -13.66 14.71
C VAL A 110 -3.62 -12.63 13.95
N PRO A 111 -4.85 -12.28 14.39
CA PRO A 111 -5.64 -11.25 13.72
C PRO A 111 -4.97 -9.88 13.71
N LEU A 112 -4.25 -9.52 14.77
CA LEU A 112 -3.51 -8.26 14.86
C LEU A 112 -2.33 -8.23 13.87
N LEU A 113 -1.59 -9.35 13.72
CA LEU A 113 -0.52 -9.47 12.72
C LEU A 113 -1.05 -9.32 11.29
N LEU A 114 -2.22 -9.87 11.00
CA LEU A 114 -2.85 -9.70 9.69
C LEU A 114 -3.37 -8.27 9.48
N ALA A 115 -3.82 -7.59 10.53
CA ALA A 115 -4.31 -6.22 10.45
C ALA A 115 -3.23 -5.19 10.06
N ILE A 116 -1.94 -5.45 10.37
CA ILE A 116 -0.82 -4.56 9.99
C ILE A 116 -0.74 -4.37 8.47
N GLN A 117 -1.08 -5.38 7.68
CA GLN A 117 -0.97 -5.37 6.22
C GLN A 117 -1.83 -4.27 5.57
N TYR A 118 -2.89 -3.83 6.24
CA TYR A 118 -3.77 -2.75 5.76
C TYR A 118 -3.21 -1.35 5.97
N ARG A 119 -2.10 -1.21 6.69
CA ARG A 119 -1.40 0.06 6.96
C ARG A 119 -2.29 1.17 7.52
N LYS A 120 -3.41 0.81 8.18
CA LYS A 120 -4.38 1.74 8.79
C LYS A 120 -4.50 1.47 10.28
N SER A 121 -4.23 2.48 11.12
CA SER A 121 -4.35 2.37 12.57
C SER A 121 -5.77 1.99 13.02
N SER A 122 -6.81 2.40 12.27
CA SER A 122 -8.21 2.05 12.55
C SER A 122 -8.48 0.54 12.48
N THR A 123 -7.78 -0.20 11.60
CA THR A 123 -7.93 -1.67 11.50
C THR A 123 -7.36 -2.37 12.73
N ILE A 124 -6.26 -1.86 13.32
CA ILE A 124 -5.69 -2.41 14.55
C ILE A 124 -6.67 -2.26 15.71
N TRP A 125 -7.23 -1.07 15.91
CA TRP A 125 -8.19 -0.82 16.98
C TRP A 125 -9.49 -1.60 16.81
N PHE A 126 -9.96 -1.76 15.58
CA PHE A 126 -11.09 -2.62 15.26
C PHE A 126 -10.83 -4.07 15.68
N VAL A 127 -9.68 -4.63 15.27
CA VAL A 127 -9.31 -6.01 15.63
C VAL A 127 -9.12 -6.18 17.13
N TYR A 128 -8.49 -5.21 17.81
CA TYR A 128 -8.37 -5.22 19.26
C TYR A 128 -9.75 -5.32 19.94
N GLY A 129 -10.72 -4.49 19.50
CA GLY A 129 -12.08 -4.52 20.05
C GLY A 129 -12.78 -5.85 19.81
N VAL A 130 -12.74 -6.37 18.56
CA VAL A 130 -13.35 -7.66 18.22
C VAL A 130 -12.67 -8.80 18.99
N ASN A 131 -11.35 -8.82 19.07
CA ASN A 131 -10.60 -9.81 19.85
C ASN A 131 -10.99 -9.81 21.33
N THR A 132 -11.11 -8.62 21.94
CA THR A 132 -11.50 -8.51 23.36
C THR A 132 -12.91 -9.07 23.59
N VAL A 133 -13.85 -8.78 22.70
CA VAL A 133 -15.22 -9.31 22.78
C VAL A 133 -15.24 -10.83 22.57
N THR A 134 -14.57 -11.33 21.52
CA THR A 134 -14.54 -12.77 21.26
C THR A 134 -13.78 -13.54 22.34
N MET A 135 -12.76 -12.94 22.96
CA MET A 135 -12.05 -13.48 24.11
C MET A 135 -12.98 -13.64 25.32
N LEU A 136 -13.77 -12.60 25.64
CA LEU A 136 -14.75 -12.66 26.72
C LEU A 136 -15.77 -13.79 26.47
N ILE A 137 -16.32 -13.88 25.27
CA ILE A 137 -17.27 -14.93 24.90
C ILE A 137 -16.63 -16.33 25.01
N SER A 138 -15.40 -16.48 24.48
CA SER A 138 -14.64 -17.72 24.53
C SER A 138 -14.38 -18.18 25.97
N SER A 139 -13.93 -17.28 26.84
CA SER A 139 -13.64 -17.61 28.26
C SER A 139 -14.91 -18.00 29.02
N LEU A 140 -16.01 -17.29 28.81
CA LEU A 140 -17.31 -17.65 29.41
C LEU A 140 -17.84 -19.00 28.88
N ALA A 141 -17.76 -19.23 27.56
CA ALA A 141 -18.15 -20.50 26.98
C ALA A 141 -17.32 -21.66 27.52
N SER A 142 -16.00 -21.50 27.60
CA SER A 142 -15.09 -22.48 28.17
C SER A 142 -15.46 -22.82 29.64
N PHE A 143 -15.81 -21.82 30.42
CA PHE A 143 -16.27 -22.04 31.80
C PHE A 143 -17.58 -22.83 31.87
N TYR A 144 -18.61 -22.42 31.11
CA TYR A 144 -19.92 -23.09 31.15
C TYR A 144 -19.92 -24.51 30.59
N TYR A 145 -18.98 -24.83 29.70
CA TYR A 145 -18.77 -26.19 29.19
C TYR A 145 -17.83 -27.03 30.06
N GLY A 146 -17.32 -26.48 31.18
CA GLY A 146 -16.42 -27.18 32.10
C GLY A 146 -15.03 -27.45 31.56
N ILE A 147 -14.58 -26.63 30.56
CA ILE A 147 -13.27 -26.75 29.90
C ILE A 147 -12.29 -25.66 30.44
N CYS A 148 -12.75 -24.82 31.34
CA CYS A 148 -11.96 -23.73 31.91
C CYS A 148 -10.76 -24.31 32.67
N ASP A 149 -9.60 -23.62 32.57
CA ASP A 149 -8.42 -23.98 33.31
C ASP A 149 -8.67 -23.75 34.85
N LEU A 150 -8.56 -24.80 35.60
CA LEU A 150 -8.77 -24.77 37.06
C LEU A 150 -7.83 -23.76 37.75
N ASN A 151 -6.64 -23.52 37.24
CA ASN A 151 -5.70 -22.56 37.78
C ASN A 151 -6.23 -21.11 37.79
N LEU A 152 -7.19 -20.77 36.92
CA LEU A 152 -7.82 -19.46 36.87
C LEU A 152 -8.86 -19.24 37.98
N LEU A 153 -9.43 -20.32 38.48
CA LEU A 153 -10.46 -20.28 39.52
C LEU A 153 -9.85 -20.30 40.94
N LEU A 154 -8.53 -20.54 41.02
CA LEU A 154 -7.82 -20.63 42.28
C LEU A 154 -7.21 -19.28 42.66
N GLU A 155 -7.54 -18.73 43.80
CA GLU A 155 -6.79 -17.62 44.36
C GLU A 155 -5.32 -18.00 44.55
N SER A 156 -4.43 -17.16 44.01
CA SER A 156 -3.00 -17.45 43.92
C SER A 156 -2.31 -17.79 45.25
N GLN A 157 -2.88 -17.35 46.40
CA GLN A 157 -2.34 -17.59 47.72
C GLN A 157 -2.60 -19.00 48.26
N HIS A 158 -3.61 -19.70 47.76
CA HIS A 158 -4.04 -21.00 48.23
C HIS A 158 -3.72 -22.17 47.28
N VAL A 159 -3.27 -21.89 46.08
CA VAL A 159 -3.03 -22.91 45.03
C VAL A 159 -2.13 -24.04 45.52
N ARG A 160 -1.04 -23.71 46.23
CA ARG A 160 -0.10 -24.71 46.72
C ARG A 160 -0.70 -25.59 47.83
N SER A 161 -1.46 -25.01 48.76
CA SER A 161 -2.10 -25.76 49.83
C SER A 161 -3.18 -26.70 49.29
N TRP A 162 -4.02 -26.23 48.36
CA TRP A 162 -5.03 -27.06 47.70
C TRP A 162 -4.44 -28.16 46.85
N TYR A 163 -3.34 -27.89 46.16
CA TYR A 163 -2.63 -28.90 45.38
C TYR A 163 -2.04 -30.01 46.28
N MET A 164 -1.47 -29.63 47.43
CA MET A 164 -0.97 -30.60 48.37
C MET A 164 -2.10 -31.42 49.02
N GLU A 165 -3.22 -30.78 49.35
CA GLU A 165 -4.41 -31.47 49.87
C GLU A 165 -4.99 -32.45 48.83
N MET A 166 -5.01 -32.08 47.57
CA MET A 166 -5.43 -32.98 46.48
C MET A 166 -4.50 -34.21 46.34
N ILE A 167 -3.19 -34.02 46.50
CA ILE A 167 -2.22 -35.12 46.45
C ILE A 167 -2.46 -36.08 47.63
N GLU A 168 -2.76 -35.54 48.84
CA GLU A 168 -2.98 -36.34 50.04
C GLU A 168 -4.34 -37.03 50.07
N THR A 169 -5.39 -36.36 49.62
CA THR A 169 -6.78 -36.84 49.75
C THR A 169 -7.33 -37.45 48.46
N GLY A 170 -6.70 -37.21 47.33
CA GLY A 170 -7.21 -37.58 46.02
C GLY A 170 -8.45 -36.80 45.58
N VAL A 171 -8.88 -35.79 46.33
CA VAL A 171 -10.07 -34.98 46.09
C VAL A 171 -9.68 -33.52 46.00
N LEU A 172 -10.02 -32.87 44.91
CA LEU A 172 -9.85 -31.42 44.75
C LEU A 172 -11.08 -30.71 45.31
N ASN A 173 -10.94 -30.17 46.53
CA ASN A 173 -11.99 -29.41 47.21
C ASN A 173 -11.72 -27.91 47.07
N ILE A 174 -12.35 -27.27 46.05
CA ILE A 174 -12.16 -25.83 45.76
C ILE A 174 -13.36 -25.07 46.31
N PRO A 175 -13.19 -24.20 47.31
CA PRO A 175 -14.26 -23.33 47.72
C PRO A 175 -14.46 -22.21 46.68
N PHE A 176 -15.54 -22.30 45.92
CA PHE A 176 -15.99 -21.20 45.06
C PHE A 176 -16.65 -20.13 45.94
N ASN A 177 -15.88 -19.18 46.42
CA ASN A 177 -16.38 -18.14 47.30
C ASN A 177 -16.88 -16.88 46.56
N GLU A 178 -16.66 -16.78 45.26
CA GLU A 178 -16.96 -15.58 44.49
C GLU A 178 -17.69 -15.89 43.19
N ASN A 179 -18.27 -14.84 42.57
CA ASN A 179 -18.93 -14.94 41.28
C ASN A 179 -17.91 -15.37 40.22
N PRO A 180 -18.04 -16.56 39.57
CA PRO A 180 -17.08 -17.06 38.59
C PRO A 180 -16.90 -16.11 37.42
N ILE A 181 -17.95 -15.38 37.03
CA ILE A 181 -17.88 -14.40 35.95
C ILE A 181 -16.91 -13.26 36.28
N PHE A 182 -16.94 -12.80 37.55
CA PHE A 182 -16.02 -11.76 38.01
C PHE A 182 -14.56 -12.25 37.98
N ILE A 183 -14.30 -13.48 38.42
CA ILE A 183 -12.96 -14.09 38.38
C ILE A 183 -12.44 -14.19 36.96
N ILE A 184 -13.23 -14.68 35.99
CA ILE A 184 -12.86 -14.79 34.59
C ILE A 184 -12.54 -13.41 34.01
N ILE A 185 -13.38 -12.40 34.27
CA ILE A 185 -13.15 -11.06 33.74
C ILE A 185 -11.85 -10.48 34.29
N VAL A 186 -11.63 -10.54 35.62
CA VAL A 186 -10.51 -9.87 36.28
C VAL A 186 -9.18 -10.59 36.07
N PHE A 187 -9.16 -11.92 36.13
CA PHE A 187 -7.92 -12.69 36.14
C PHE A 187 -7.57 -13.31 34.75
N GLU A 188 -8.53 -13.43 33.86
CA GLU A 188 -8.28 -13.97 32.52
C GLU A 188 -8.39 -12.90 31.42
N VAL A 189 -9.57 -12.30 31.26
CA VAL A 189 -9.86 -11.40 30.15
C VAL A 189 -9.08 -10.09 30.28
N PHE A 190 -9.08 -9.47 31.45
CA PHE A 190 -8.45 -8.17 31.70
C PHE A 190 -6.92 -8.20 31.48
N PRO A 191 -6.12 -9.11 32.06
CA PRO A 191 -4.68 -9.16 31.86
C PRO A 191 -4.32 -9.44 30.39
N ARG A 192 -5.02 -10.35 29.73
CA ARG A 192 -4.79 -10.67 28.31
C ARG A 192 -5.16 -9.50 27.40
N SER A 193 -6.25 -8.79 27.74
CA SER A 193 -6.65 -7.58 27.03
C SER A 193 -5.60 -6.47 27.14
N ILE A 194 -4.97 -6.27 28.31
CA ILE A 194 -3.88 -5.33 28.49
C ILE A 194 -2.69 -5.70 27.61
N ILE A 195 -2.32 -6.99 27.57
CA ILE A 195 -1.22 -7.45 26.69
C ILE A 195 -1.56 -7.17 25.22
N LEU A 196 -2.76 -7.50 24.77
CA LEU A 196 -3.21 -7.21 23.41
C LEU A 196 -3.26 -5.71 23.11
N PHE A 197 -3.60 -4.89 24.10
CA PHE A 197 -3.57 -3.43 23.99
C PHE A 197 -2.15 -2.90 23.74
N ILE A 198 -1.17 -3.42 24.52
CA ILE A 198 0.24 -3.08 24.32
C ILE A 198 0.71 -3.49 22.92
N PHE A 199 0.39 -4.72 22.50
CA PHE A 199 0.67 -5.16 21.12
C PHE A 199 0.04 -4.24 20.08
N SER A 200 -1.20 -3.83 20.30
CA SER A 200 -1.91 -2.92 19.38
C SER A 200 -1.23 -1.55 19.27
N ILE A 201 -0.73 -1.01 20.39
CA ILE A 201 0.07 0.23 20.39
C ILE A 201 1.37 0.03 19.61
N MET A 202 2.10 -1.06 19.84
CA MET A 202 3.35 -1.35 19.12
C MET A 202 3.10 -1.50 17.61
N MET A 203 2.05 -2.22 17.22
CA MET A 203 1.68 -2.40 15.81
C MET A 203 1.23 -1.09 15.16
N ARG A 204 0.49 -0.25 15.89
CA ARG A 204 0.15 1.10 15.41
C ARG A 204 1.41 1.93 15.18
N TYR A 205 2.36 1.90 16.10
CA TYR A 205 3.64 2.61 15.92
C TYR A 205 4.38 2.13 14.67
N THR A 206 4.46 0.82 14.45
CA THR A 206 5.06 0.22 13.26
C THR A 206 4.38 0.69 11.96
N ILE A 207 3.04 0.76 11.95
CA ILE A 207 2.28 1.27 10.80
C ILE A 207 2.61 2.74 10.52
N VAL A 208 2.62 3.58 11.55
CA VAL A 208 2.90 5.02 11.40
C VAL A 208 4.31 5.22 10.85
N SER A 209 5.31 4.59 11.46
CA SER A 209 6.71 4.67 11.01
C SER A 209 6.88 4.16 9.57
N SER A 210 6.29 3.02 9.22
CA SER A 210 6.35 2.48 7.85
C SER A 210 5.69 3.38 6.81
N ASN A 211 4.60 4.08 7.18
CA ASN A 211 3.94 5.03 6.28
C ASN A 211 4.77 6.32 6.10
N GLU A 212 5.41 6.80 7.16
CA GLU A 212 6.34 7.94 7.08
C GLU A 212 7.53 7.63 6.18
N ASP A 213 8.13 6.44 6.33
CA ASP A 213 9.23 5.99 5.46
C ASP A 213 8.79 5.87 4.00
N ALA A 214 7.61 5.31 3.74
CA ALA A 214 7.06 5.21 2.39
C ALA A 214 6.84 6.59 1.75
N LEU A 215 6.30 7.53 2.51
CA LEU A 215 6.12 8.91 2.05
C LEU A 215 7.46 9.59 1.77
N ARG A 216 8.45 9.41 2.65
CA ARG A 216 9.79 9.96 2.48
C ARG A 216 10.47 9.40 1.23
N ILE A 217 10.37 8.09 0.99
CA ILE A 217 10.90 7.44 -0.22
C ILE A 217 10.23 8.02 -1.47
N ALA A 218 8.90 8.17 -1.45
CA ALA A 218 8.16 8.75 -2.58
C ALA A 218 8.60 10.20 -2.86
N GLN A 219 8.79 11.02 -1.81
CA GLN A 219 9.29 12.39 -1.94
C GLN A 219 10.72 12.43 -2.52
N LEU A 220 11.62 11.59 -2.00
CA LEU A 220 13.00 11.51 -2.50
C LEU A 220 13.04 11.05 -3.96
N THR A 221 12.21 10.08 -4.33
CA THR A 221 12.08 9.60 -5.71
C THR A 221 11.57 10.73 -6.61
N TYR A 222 10.52 11.45 -6.19
CA TYR A 222 9.99 12.59 -6.92
C TYR A 222 11.07 13.66 -7.15
N LEU A 223 11.81 14.05 -6.10
CA LEU A 223 12.89 15.05 -6.20
C LEU A 223 14.05 14.57 -7.09
N LYS A 224 14.34 13.28 -7.08
CA LYS A 224 15.38 12.67 -7.94
C LYS A 224 14.99 12.65 -9.42
N GLU A 225 13.70 12.51 -9.73
CA GLU A 225 13.19 12.26 -11.08
C GLU A 225 12.61 13.50 -11.76
N THR A 226 12.25 14.54 -11.00
CA THR A 226 11.60 15.74 -11.53
C THR A 226 12.49 16.98 -11.46
N ASP A 227 12.29 17.90 -12.37
CA ASP A 227 12.86 19.24 -12.29
C ASP A 227 12.02 20.12 -11.35
N ILE A 228 12.67 20.71 -10.34
CA ILE A 228 12.00 21.43 -9.26
C ILE A 228 11.21 22.65 -9.77
N LYS A 229 11.73 23.36 -10.79
CA LYS A 229 11.11 24.55 -11.35
C LYS A 229 9.92 24.21 -12.25
N THR A 230 10.11 23.27 -13.15
CA THR A 230 9.17 22.99 -14.24
C THR A 230 8.20 21.84 -13.98
N LYS A 231 8.48 21.03 -12.94
CA LYS A 231 7.67 19.86 -12.53
C LYS A 231 7.56 18.72 -13.57
N VAL A 232 8.24 18.84 -14.71
CA VAL A 232 8.42 17.73 -15.66
C VAL A 232 9.58 16.83 -15.19
N PHE A 233 9.78 15.71 -15.83
CA PHE A 233 10.93 14.86 -15.50
C PHE A 233 12.25 15.56 -15.82
N ASN A 234 13.27 15.27 -15.04
CA ASN A 234 14.60 15.82 -15.24
C ASN A 234 15.46 14.93 -16.16
N LYS A 235 16.67 15.40 -16.44
CA LYS A 235 17.66 14.68 -17.27
C LYS A 235 18.00 13.28 -16.73
N ASN A 236 18.10 13.12 -15.40
CA ASN A 236 18.42 11.83 -14.80
C ASN A 236 17.33 10.78 -15.12
N LYS A 237 16.05 11.20 -15.04
CA LYS A 237 14.92 10.33 -15.42
C LYS A 237 14.93 9.98 -16.88
N TYR A 238 15.22 10.95 -17.76
CA TYR A 238 15.40 10.68 -19.19
C TYR A 238 16.47 9.62 -19.46
N GLU A 239 17.66 9.77 -18.84
CA GLU A 239 18.76 8.81 -19.01
C GLU A 239 18.41 7.41 -18.48
N GLU A 240 17.65 7.30 -17.40
CA GLU A 240 17.15 6.03 -16.88
C GLU A 240 16.17 5.38 -17.86
N MET A 241 15.18 6.14 -18.35
CA MET A 241 14.17 5.66 -19.28
C MET A 241 14.77 5.24 -20.61
N SER A 242 15.75 6.00 -21.11
CA SER A 242 16.49 5.70 -22.35
C SER A 242 17.25 4.38 -22.28
N ARG A 243 17.71 3.99 -21.10
CA ARG A 243 18.44 2.71 -20.90
C ARG A 243 17.52 1.53 -20.64
N LYS A 244 16.41 1.73 -19.90
CA LYS A 244 15.62 0.62 -19.34
C LYS A 244 14.26 0.42 -19.99
N TYR A 245 13.63 1.49 -20.46
CA TYR A 245 12.24 1.49 -20.89
C TYR A 245 12.09 1.62 -22.40
N TYR A 246 12.56 2.73 -23.00
CA TYR A 246 12.38 3.00 -24.43
C TYR A 246 12.92 1.90 -25.36
N PRO A 247 14.04 1.22 -25.05
CA PRO A 247 14.51 0.14 -25.92
C PRO A 247 13.53 -1.03 -26.10
N LYS A 248 12.49 -1.10 -25.28
CA LYS A 248 11.43 -2.12 -25.35
C LYS A 248 10.21 -1.68 -26.13
N ILE A 249 10.17 -0.43 -26.58
CA ILE A 249 9.05 0.17 -27.30
C ILE A 249 9.34 0.05 -28.81
N ASP A 250 8.37 -0.45 -29.57
CA ASP A 250 8.54 -0.71 -31.00
C ASP A 250 8.76 0.59 -31.79
N GLN A 251 7.94 1.61 -31.54
CA GLN A 251 7.97 2.89 -32.24
C GLN A 251 7.92 4.03 -31.22
N ILE A 252 8.75 5.05 -31.44
CA ILE A 252 8.71 6.29 -30.66
C ILE A 252 8.69 7.50 -31.57
N ALA A 253 8.01 8.57 -31.13
CA ALA A 253 8.20 9.91 -31.66
C ALA A 253 8.93 10.76 -30.61
N VAL A 254 9.96 11.47 -31.03
CA VAL A 254 10.71 12.40 -30.18
C VAL A 254 10.49 13.80 -30.72
N LEU A 255 10.05 14.70 -29.82
CA LEU A 255 9.92 16.12 -30.03
C LEU A 255 10.97 16.85 -29.18
N PHE A 256 11.94 17.48 -29.82
CA PHE A 256 12.97 18.28 -29.17
C PHE A 256 12.58 19.75 -29.19
N TRP A 257 12.43 20.36 -28.02
CA TRP A 257 11.97 21.74 -27.87
C TRP A 257 13.07 22.62 -27.27
N ASP A 258 13.17 23.86 -27.75
CA ASP A 258 14.11 24.87 -27.27
C ASP A 258 13.38 26.22 -27.23
N LEU A 259 13.52 26.95 -26.12
CA LEU A 259 12.89 28.26 -25.96
C LEU A 259 13.65 29.32 -26.74
N ASN A 260 12.96 30.06 -27.58
CA ASN A 260 13.61 31.10 -28.37
C ASN A 260 13.93 32.36 -27.54
N ASN A 261 15.10 32.92 -27.77
CA ASN A 261 15.55 34.22 -27.21
C ASN A 261 15.54 34.30 -25.70
N LEU A 262 15.72 33.20 -24.95
CA LEU A 262 15.75 33.20 -23.48
C LEU A 262 16.82 34.17 -22.95
N LYS A 263 17.99 34.24 -23.58
CA LYS A 263 19.04 35.18 -23.20
C LYS A 263 18.58 36.64 -23.30
N LEU A 264 17.90 37.00 -24.37
CA LEU A 264 17.36 38.37 -24.55
C LEU A 264 16.29 38.68 -23.49
N ILE A 265 15.41 37.73 -23.19
CA ILE A 265 14.40 37.86 -22.14
C ILE A 265 15.09 38.10 -20.77
N ASN A 266 16.15 37.33 -20.47
CA ASN A 266 16.91 37.51 -19.25
C ASN A 266 17.61 38.89 -19.17
N ASP A 267 18.19 39.33 -20.29
CA ASP A 267 18.94 40.58 -20.35
C ASP A 267 18.00 41.78 -20.26
N GLU A 268 16.80 41.75 -20.86
CA GLU A 268 15.85 42.87 -20.86
C GLU A 268 14.91 42.88 -19.65
N TYR A 269 14.45 41.73 -19.17
CA TYR A 269 13.40 41.61 -18.14
C TYR A 269 13.86 40.90 -16.87
N GLY A 270 15.15 40.49 -16.82
CA GLY A 270 15.74 39.81 -15.68
C GLY A 270 15.47 38.31 -15.61
N HIS A 271 16.29 37.57 -14.87
CA HIS A 271 16.23 36.09 -14.76
C HIS A 271 14.89 35.57 -14.24
N ALA A 272 14.18 36.32 -13.42
CA ALA A 272 12.85 35.93 -12.95
C ALA A 272 11.84 35.82 -14.09
N MET A 273 11.96 36.66 -15.13
CA MET A 273 11.10 36.57 -16.30
C MET A 273 11.49 35.40 -17.21
N GLY A 274 12.79 35.14 -17.36
CA GLY A 274 13.26 33.96 -18.07
C GLY A 274 12.81 32.65 -17.40
N ASP A 275 12.83 32.58 -16.07
CA ASP A 275 12.30 31.46 -15.32
C ASP A 275 10.80 31.27 -15.61
N LYS A 276 9.99 32.33 -15.61
CA LYS A 276 8.58 32.27 -15.98
C LYS A 276 8.37 31.79 -17.43
N ALA A 277 9.23 32.22 -18.36
CA ALA A 277 9.16 31.76 -19.75
C ALA A 277 9.41 30.24 -19.86
N ILE A 278 10.38 29.71 -19.13
CA ILE A 278 10.67 28.28 -19.04
C ILE A 278 9.48 27.52 -18.43
N GLU A 279 8.91 28.03 -17.32
CA GLU A 279 7.74 27.44 -16.67
C GLU A 279 6.51 27.42 -17.60
N LYS A 280 6.32 28.47 -18.41
CA LYS A 280 5.21 28.57 -19.36
C LYS A 280 5.33 27.53 -20.46
N LEU A 281 6.50 27.36 -21.09
CA LEU A 281 6.75 26.30 -22.06
C LEU A 281 6.53 24.92 -21.42
N SER A 282 7.11 24.70 -20.25
CA SER A 282 6.96 23.44 -19.51
C SER A 282 5.50 23.11 -19.24
N ARG A 283 4.68 24.07 -18.81
CA ARG A 283 3.25 23.87 -18.54
C ARG A 283 2.49 23.49 -19.83
N ALA A 284 2.79 24.18 -20.93
CA ALA A 284 2.17 23.85 -22.22
C ALA A 284 2.52 22.42 -22.69
N LEU A 285 3.75 21.98 -22.47
CA LEU A 285 4.19 20.63 -22.78
C LEU A 285 3.56 19.59 -21.81
N TYR A 286 3.49 19.89 -20.53
CA TYR A 286 2.98 18.99 -19.50
C TYR A 286 1.49 18.65 -19.69
N GLU A 287 0.69 19.52 -20.24
CA GLU A 287 -0.73 19.27 -20.53
C GLU A 287 -0.96 18.16 -21.55
N HIS A 288 0.05 17.85 -22.36
CA HIS A 288 0.03 16.74 -23.31
C HIS A 288 0.77 15.50 -22.76
N SER A 289 1.27 15.55 -21.53
CA SER A 289 1.89 14.40 -20.88
C SER A 289 0.85 13.38 -20.44
N GLY A 290 1.25 12.10 -20.42
CA GLY A 290 0.36 11.01 -20.02
C GLY A 290 1.12 9.68 -19.99
N PRO A 291 0.41 8.57 -19.83
CA PRO A 291 1.04 7.23 -19.70
C PRO A 291 1.95 6.85 -20.88
N ARG A 292 1.66 7.38 -22.09
CA ARG A 292 2.42 7.13 -23.32
C ARG A 292 3.23 8.33 -23.79
N CYS A 293 3.16 9.47 -23.09
CA CYS A 293 3.81 10.70 -23.50
C CYS A 293 4.53 11.33 -22.30
N CYS A 294 5.85 11.25 -22.26
CA CYS A 294 6.67 11.79 -21.18
C CYS A 294 7.41 13.05 -21.61
N VAL A 295 7.46 14.04 -20.71
CA VAL A 295 8.17 15.31 -20.92
C VAL A 295 9.37 15.39 -19.98
N TYR A 296 10.53 15.74 -20.53
CA TYR A 296 11.80 15.84 -19.81
C TYR A 296 12.43 17.20 -20.03
N ARG A 297 12.99 17.81 -18.98
CA ARG A 297 13.89 18.95 -19.10
C ARG A 297 15.33 18.43 -19.08
N ILE A 298 16.07 18.62 -20.20
CA ILE A 298 17.43 18.08 -20.36
C ILE A 298 18.52 19.15 -20.30
N GLY A 299 18.15 20.41 -20.49
CA GLY A 299 19.03 21.58 -20.43
C GLY A 299 18.35 22.78 -19.78
N GLY A 300 18.94 23.95 -19.89
CA GLY A 300 18.40 25.20 -19.34
C GLY A 300 17.02 25.56 -19.94
N ASP A 301 16.93 25.59 -21.24
CA ASP A 301 15.76 25.92 -22.07
C ASP A 301 15.32 24.77 -23.00
N GLU A 302 15.93 23.60 -22.85
CA GLU A 302 15.74 22.43 -23.70
C GLU A 302 14.83 21.40 -23.05
N PHE A 303 13.82 20.95 -23.80
CA PHE A 303 12.88 19.91 -23.39
C PHE A 303 12.80 18.80 -24.43
N LEU A 304 12.63 17.59 -23.95
CA LEU A 304 12.26 16.43 -24.75
C LEU A 304 10.84 16.00 -24.41
N MET A 305 10.05 15.72 -25.44
CA MET A 305 8.80 15.00 -25.29
C MET A 305 8.92 13.72 -26.12
N ILE A 306 8.63 12.57 -25.49
CA ILE A 306 8.74 11.26 -26.10
C ILE A 306 7.38 10.58 -26.03
N ILE A 307 6.88 10.13 -27.19
CA ILE A 307 5.57 9.49 -27.34
C ILE A 307 5.79 8.03 -27.70
N ASP A 308 5.23 7.12 -26.91
CA ASP A 308 5.29 5.69 -27.14
C ASP A 308 4.22 5.26 -28.14
N ASN A 309 4.63 4.52 -29.18
CA ASN A 309 3.75 4.00 -30.23
C ASN A 309 2.77 5.08 -30.73
N PRO A 310 3.29 6.19 -31.28
CA PRO A 310 2.49 7.34 -31.68
C PRO A 310 1.46 6.97 -32.74
N VAL A 311 0.24 7.47 -32.60
CA VAL A 311 -0.76 7.36 -33.66
C VAL A 311 -0.52 8.41 -34.75
N ARG A 312 -1.15 8.22 -35.92
CA ARG A 312 -0.99 9.13 -37.04
C ARG A 312 -1.29 10.57 -36.66
N ASN A 313 -0.40 11.51 -37.01
CA ASN A 313 -0.47 12.95 -36.76
C ASN A 313 -0.54 13.36 -35.26
N GLU A 314 -0.30 12.44 -34.30
CA GLU A 314 -0.34 12.75 -32.85
C GLU A 314 0.74 13.79 -32.47
N ALA A 315 1.96 13.58 -32.97
CA ALA A 315 3.08 14.46 -32.69
C ALA A 315 2.88 15.86 -33.31
N GLU A 316 2.39 15.93 -34.56
CA GLU A 316 2.09 17.18 -35.26
C GLU A 316 0.97 17.96 -34.55
N ASN A 317 -0.07 17.28 -34.09
CA ASN A 317 -1.17 17.90 -33.38
C ASN A 317 -0.71 18.49 -32.04
N ILE A 318 0.17 17.79 -31.31
CA ILE A 318 0.78 18.31 -30.06
C ILE A 318 1.62 19.55 -30.36
N ILE A 319 2.46 19.52 -31.42
CA ILE A 319 3.28 20.67 -31.79
C ILE A 319 2.39 21.89 -32.07
N LYS A 320 1.31 21.69 -32.83
CA LYS A 320 0.37 22.77 -33.17
C LYS A 320 -0.29 23.33 -31.90
N ALA A 321 -0.83 22.47 -31.05
CA ALA A 321 -1.52 22.86 -29.81
C ALA A 321 -0.60 23.64 -28.86
N VAL A 322 0.64 23.16 -28.65
CA VAL A 322 1.62 23.84 -27.81
C VAL A 322 1.97 25.21 -28.35
N LYS A 323 2.20 25.35 -29.65
CA LYS A 323 2.50 26.66 -30.31
C LYS A 323 1.33 27.63 -30.21
N GLU A 324 0.11 27.18 -30.51
CA GLU A 324 -1.11 27.99 -30.37
C GLU A 324 -1.31 28.45 -28.92
N LYS A 325 -1.04 27.60 -27.96
CA LYS A 325 -1.13 27.95 -26.55
C LYS A 325 -0.13 29.02 -26.14
N LEU A 326 1.14 28.89 -26.56
CA LEU A 326 2.18 29.90 -26.29
C LEU A 326 1.86 31.24 -26.93
N GLU A 327 1.22 31.23 -28.11
CA GLU A 327 0.83 32.45 -28.84
C GLU A 327 -0.39 33.17 -28.25
N ASN A 328 -1.36 32.40 -27.73
CA ASN A 328 -2.63 32.93 -27.25
C ASN A 328 -2.57 33.36 -25.75
N ASP A 329 -1.55 32.92 -25.03
CA ASP A 329 -1.41 33.21 -23.60
C ASP A 329 -0.77 34.60 -23.40
N ASN A 330 -1.63 35.64 -23.45
CA ASN A 330 -1.26 37.04 -23.26
C ASN A 330 -1.31 37.42 -21.76
N GLU A 331 -0.34 36.98 -20.98
CA GLU A 331 -0.14 37.54 -19.63
C GLU A 331 0.30 38.99 -19.76
N LYS A 332 -0.38 39.92 -19.03
CA LYS A 332 0.07 41.32 -18.92
C LYS A 332 1.51 41.37 -18.41
N ASP A 333 2.34 42.16 -19.06
CA ASP A 333 3.75 42.38 -18.72
C ASP A 333 4.72 41.21 -19.05
N MET A 334 4.31 40.20 -19.83
CA MET A 334 5.18 39.12 -20.28
C MET A 334 5.51 39.23 -21.77
N PRO A 335 6.80 39.15 -22.18
CA PRO A 335 7.17 39.16 -23.58
C PRO A 335 6.58 37.92 -24.29
N LYS A 336 6.29 38.05 -25.62
CA LYS A 336 5.82 36.95 -26.42
C LYS A 336 6.83 35.81 -26.44
N ILE A 337 6.42 34.64 -25.92
CA ILE A 337 7.24 33.43 -25.83
C ILE A 337 7.02 32.60 -27.09
N THR A 338 8.09 32.16 -27.70
CA THR A 338 8.06 31.22 -28.85
C THR A 338 9.10 30.14 -28.62
N SER A 339 8.89 28.97 -29.21
CA SER A 339 9.83 27.85 -29.13
C SER A 339 10.13 27.25 -30.51
N ALA A 340 11.36 26.84 -30.73
CA ALA A 340 11.73 25.98 -31.81
C ALA A 340 11.43 24.52 -31.46
N VAL A 341 11.03 23.71 -32.43
CA VAL A 341 10.79 22.30 -32.24
C VAL A 341 11.29 21.50 -33.43
N GLY A 342 11.94 20.38 -33.14
CA GLY A 342 12.28 19.36 -34.12
C GLY A 342 11.65 18.04 -33.80
N MET A 343 11.29 17.26 -34.79
CA MET A 343 10.60 15.99 -34.62
C MET A 343 11.32 14.88 -35.38
N ALA A 344 11.41 13.70 -34.77
CA ALA A 344 11.89 12.48 -35.41
C ALA A 344 11.15 11.25 -34.91
N PHE A 345 10.99 10.28 -35.80
CA PHE A 345 10.39 8.98 -35.51
C PHE A 345 11.44 7.88 -35.62
N GLY A 346 11.30 6.80 -34.84
CA GLY A 346 12.16 5.65 -34.94
C GLY A 346 11.79 4.52 -33.99
N CYS A 347 12.63 3.47 -34.00
CA CYS A 347 12.50 2.40 -33.04
C CYS A 347 13.05 2.85 -31.68
N GLY A 348 12.40 2.42 -30.58
CA GLY A 348 12.86 2.74 -29.22
C GLY A 348 14.25 2.19 -28.89
N SER A 349 14.68 1.09 -29.55
CA SER A 349 16.05 0.56 -29.42
C SER A 349 17.13 1.55 -29.89
N ASP A 350 16.79 2.46 -30.80
CA ASP A 350 17.68 3.49 -31.36
C ASP A 350 17.40 4.88 -30.79
N ILE A 351 16.82 4.99 -29.59
CA ILE A 351 16.36 6.25 -28.99
C ILE A 351 17.41 7.37 -29.09
N LEU A 352 18.68 7.09 -28.84
CA LEU A 352 19.74 8.12 -28.90
C LEU A 352 19.86 8.73 -30.28
N LYS A 353 19.82 7.93 -31.37
CA LYS A 353 19.84 8.40 -32.73
C LYS A 353 18.57 9.16 -33.12
N VAL A 354 17.42 8.75 -32.54
CA VAL A 354 16.16 9.45 -32.79
C VAL A 354 16.18 10.83 -32.13
N VAL A 355 16.72 10.94 -30.94
CA VAL A 355 16.92 12.23 -30.24
C VAL A 355 17.88 13.13 -31.01
N GLU A 356 19.02 12.62 -31.48
CA GLU A 356 19.97 13.39 -32.31
C GLU A 356 19.33 13.94 -33.60
N ARG A 357 18.48 13.16 -34.26
CA ARG A 357 17.74 13.61 -35.45
C ARG A 357 16.70 14.68 -35.12
N ALA A 358 16.01 14.54 -33.97
CA ALA A 358 15.05 15.54 -33.53
C ALA A 358 15.75 16.86 -33.15
N ASP A 359 16.90 16.81 -32.50
CA ASP A 359 17.73 17.98 -32.18
C ASP A 359 18.22 18.69 -33.46
N ALA A 360 18.78 17.95 -34.43
CA ALA A 360 19.20 18.51 -35.71
C ALA A 360 18.05 19.20 -36.45
N ALA A 361 16.85 18.62 -36.45
CA ALA A 361 15.65 19.22 -37.03
C ALA A 361 15.23 20.50 -36.29
N MET A 362 15.31 20.51 -34.94
CA MET A 362 15.03 21.68 -34.12
C MET A 362 16.00 22.81 -34.40
N TYR A 363 17.30 22.51 -34.51
CA TYR A 363 18.32 23.51 -34.81
C TYR A 363 18.10 24.17 -36.19
N THR A 364 17.72 23.36 -37.19
CA THR A 364 17.38 23.86 -38.54
C THR A 364 16.19 24.82 -38.47
N ASN A 365 15.12 24.45 -37.75
CA ASN A 365 13.95 25.31 -37.57
C ASN A 365 14.28 26.60 -36.83
N LYS A 366 15.16 26.53 -35.82
CA LYS A 366 15.61 27.71 -35.06
C LYS A 366 16.38 28.69 -35.96
N ARG A 367 17.22 28.18 -36.88
CA ARG A 367 17.97 29.00 -37.84
C ARG A 367 17.05 29.69 -38.82
N LEU A 368 16.12 28.96 -39.45
CA LEU A 368 15.15 29.52 -40.41
C LEU A 368 14.26 30.59 -39.76
N SER A 369 13.88 30.42 -38.50
CA SER A 369 13.10 31.42 -37.77
C SER A 369 13.87 32.71 -37.45
N ARG A 370 15.20 32.68 -37.44
CA ARG A 370 16.07 33.84 -37.30
C ARG A 370 16.28 34.57 -38.61
N GLU A 371 16.49 33.82 -39.71
CA GLU A 371 16.71 34.36 -41.08
C GLU A 371 15.44 35.01 -41.65
N GLY A 372 14.25 34.53 -41.32
CA GLY A 372 12.97 35.11 -41.77
C GLY A 372 12.53 36.38 -41.00
N ARG A 373 13.32 36.86 -40.05
CA ARG A 373 13.09 38.12 -39.30
C ARG A 373 14.02 39.27 -39.67
N ASN A 374 14.98 39.04 -40.61
CA ASN A 374 15.81 40.04 -41.23
C ASN A 374 15.22 40.38 -42.63
#